data_d632f1e65d9eb36a9616531386994d6a
#
_entry.id   d632f1e65d9eb36a9616531386994d6a
#
_cell.length_a   1.000
_cell.length_b   1.000
_cell.length_c   1.000
_cell.angle_alpha   90.00
_cell.angle_beta   90.00
_cell.angle_gamma   90.00
#
_symmetry.space_group_name_H-M   'P 1'
#
loop_
_entity.id
_entity.type
_entity.pdbx_description
1 polymer ?
#
loop_
_entity_poly.entity_id
_entity_poly.type
_entity_poly.pdbx_seq_one_letter_code
_entity_poly.pdbx_strand_id
1 'polypeptide(L)'
;MKLHITSLQLFLMLFVAMTGTVFTSFQSQLVIAAGRDAWWLFLMQGLLIFPHLWLFNRYYQDFKWKGLIAFLYGIYWFFVMASFLGYIGYTLNVWAYPKTPTFVIMLLVVIVLFYLMMSRSETMVNIGVILIPMIILFMVFVYLGLKEAVWTNLFPLGETKFSDLQKGSLKAQMPFIGIELFLLLRTFVPGKVNSRKVMIYGGVWLLFFLQMLVMPLLFFSVEEFRLIPEPIMYMLKSQDVSFMERLDLLFIYIWLAWSFIAMGIYAFSILHLLPQKIRIRRSRNAALFCILLLAVGTQLDSKEAVRMSGQFLQYAHLVFAIALPFLVISGNRIFGKRRGEESA
;
A
#
# COMPACT_ATOMS: atom_id res chain seq x y z
N MET A 1 12.02 22.56 11.56
CA MET A 1 11.14 23.05 10.49
C MET A 1 9.86 22.25 10.53
N LYS A 2 8.68 22.86 10.51
CA LYS A 2 7.41 22.14 10.37
C LYS A 2 7.27 21.77 8.89
N LEU A 3 7.17 20.50 8.56
CA LEU A 3 6.88 20.05 7.20
C LEU A 3 5.51 20.63 6.79
N HIS A 4 5.46 21.31 5.65
CA HIS A 4 4.21 21.75 5.04
C HIS A 4 4.11 21.12 3.66
N ILE A 5 3.02 20.40 3.40
CA ILE A 5 2.75 19.80 2.10
C ILE A 5 1.44 20.34 1.52
N THR A 6 1.35 20.34 0.20
CA THR A 6 0.12 20.68 -0.51
C THR A 6 -0.87 19.51 -0.47
N SER A 7 -2.15 19.78 -0.75
CA SER A 7 -3.15 18.70 -0.86
C SER A 7 -2.81 17.70 -1.98
N LEU A 8 -2.16 18.14 -3.07
CA LEU A 8 -1.72 17.24 -4.13
C LEU A 8 -0.61 16.30 -3.63
N GLN A 9 0.39 16.85 -2.95
CA GLN A 9 1.47 16.05 -2.36
C GLN A 9 0.95 15.03 -1.33
N LEU A 10 -0.04 15.42 -0.49
CA LEU A 10 -0.72 14.50 0.42
C LEU A 10 -1.27 13.29 -0.33
N PHE A 11 -2.05 13.52 -1.40
CA PHE A 11 -2.69 12.46 -2.13
C PHE A 11 -1.69 11.60 -2.92
N LEU A 12 -0.62 12.20 -3.45
CA LEU A 12 0.46 11.44 -4.10
C LEU A 12 1.21 10.54 -3.11
N MET A 13 1.58 11.07 -1.94
CA MET A 13 2.22 10.27 -0.90
C MET A 13 1.32 9.11 -0.45
N LEU A 14 0.04 9.39 -0.24
CA LEU A 14 -0.93 8.36 0.14
C LEU A 14 -1.08 7.30 -0.96
N PHE A 15 -1.17 7.73 -2.22
CA PHE A 15 -1.27 6.82 -3.37
C PHE A 15 -0.04 5.92 -3.46
N VAL A 16 1.16 6.47 -3.37
CA VAL A 16 2.41 5.69 -3.38
C VAL A 16 2.48 4.72 -2.20
N ALA A 17 2.11 5.17 -1.00
CA ALA A 17 2.15 4.31 0.18
C ALA A 17 1.18 3.13 0.08
N MET A 18 -0.03 3.35 -0.47
CA MET A 18 -1.06 2.31 -0.61
C MET A 18 -0.81 1.37 -1.80
N THR A 19 -0.13 1.84 -2.85
CA THR A 19 0.06 1.05 -4.08
C THR A 19 1.43 0.38 -4.15
N GLY A 20 2.41 0.87 -3.39
CA GLY A 20 3.81 0.48 -3.55
C GLY A 20 4.10 -1.01 -3.41
N THR A 21 3.32 -1.78 -2.63
CA THR A 21 3.60 -3.20 -2.40
C THR A 21 2.47 -4.14 -2.80
N VAL A 22 1.24 -3.67 -2.69
CA VAL A 22 0.07 -4.55 -2.69
C VAL A 22 -0.34 -4.97 -4.08
N PHE A 23 -0.14 -4.13 -5.07
CA PHE A 23 -0.78 -4.24 -6.37
C PHE A 23 -0.28 -5.41 -7.23
N THR A 24 0.89 -5.99 -6.96
CA THR A 24 1.45 -7.06 -7.79
C THR A 24 0.96 -8.46 -7.42
N SER A 25 0.39 -8.65 -6.23
CA SER A 25 0.00 -9.96 -5.72
C SER A 25 -1.45 -10.08 -5.22
N PHE A 26 -2.15 -8.97 -5.01
CA PHE A 26 -3.50 -9.04 -4.42
C PHE A 26 -4.53 -9.70 -5.35
N GLN A 27 -4.34 -9.60 -6.67
CA GLN A 27 -5.24 -10.13 -7.68
C GLN A 27 -5.43 -11.63 -7.54
N SER A 28 -4.32 -12.38 -7.48
CA SER A 28 -4.38 -13.85 -7.36
C SER A 28 -5.11 -14.27 -6.09
N GLN A 29 -4.81 -13.63 -4.97
CA GLN A 29 -5.47 -13.97 -3.70
C GLN A 29 -6.97 -13.72 -3.76
N LEU A 30 -7.40 -12.63 -4.39
CA LEU A 30 -8.81 -12.27 -4.51
C LEU A 30 -9.53 -13.18 -5.50
N VAL A 31 -8.95 -13.43 -6.68
CA VAL A 31 -9.55 -14.29 -7.72
C VAL A 31 -9.62 -15.75 -7.28
N ILE A 32 -8.61 -16.27 -6.57
CA ILE A 32 -8.66 -17.62 -5.98
C ILE A 32 -9.82 -17.77 -4.99
N ALA A 33 -10.15 -16.71 -4.24
CA ALA A 33 -11.22 -16.72 -3.24
C ALA A 33 -12.61 -16.48 -3.86
N ALA A 34 -12.74 -15.54 -4.79
CA ALA A 34 -14.03 -15.06 -5.30
C ALA A 34 -14.28 -15.39 -6.79
N GLY A 35 -13.37 -16.14 -7.43
CA GLY A 35 -13.53 -16.52 -8.84
C GLY A 35 -13.70 -15.30 -9.76
N ARG A 36 -14.60 -15.42 -10.73
CA ARG A 36 -14.98 -14.35 -11.66
C ARG A 36 -15.70 -13.19 -10.97
N ASP A 37 -16.28 -13.43 -9.81
CA ASP A 37 -16.95 -12.40 -9.00
C ASP A 37 -15.96 -11.43 -8.32
N ALA A 38 -14.66 -11.67 -8.40
CA ALA A 38 -13.60 -10.88 -7.76
C ALA A 38 -13.67 -9.39 -8.13
N TRP A 39 -13.91 -9.06 -9.39
CA TRP A 39 -13.88 -7.66 -9.85
C TRP A 39 -15.06 -6.83 -9.34
N TRP A 40 -16.28 -7.36 -9.35
CA TRP A 40 -17.43 -6.62 -8.82
C TRP A 40 -17.40 -6.59 -7.28
N LEU A 41 -16.93 -7.66 -6.63
CA LEU A 41 -16.72 -7.68 -5.19
C LEU A 41 -15.72 -6.60 -4.78
N PHE A 42 -14.62 -6.47 -5.52
CA PHE A 42 -13.64 -5.41 -5.29
C PHE A 42 -14.23 -4.01 -5.56
N LEU A 43 -15.01 -3.86 -6.63
CA LEU A 43 -15.68 -2.59 -6.94
C LEU A 43 -16.59 -2.14 -5.79
N MET A 44 -17.43 -3.04 -5.28
CA MET A 44 -18.34 -2.72 -4.18
C MET A 44 -17.59 -2.33 -2.90
N GLN A 45 -16.52 -3.04 -2.58
CA GLN A 45 -15.69 -2.69 -1.41
C GLN A 45 -14.85 -1.45 -1.66
N GLY A 46 -14.33 -1.28 -2.86
CA GLY A 46 -13.55 -0.11 -3.26
C GLY A 46 -14.33 1.19 -3.12
N LEU A 47 -15.66 1.14 -3.29
CA LEU A 47 -16.54 2.29 -3.02
C LEU A 47 -16.49 2.76 -1.56
N LEU A 48 -16.10 1.90 -0.61
CA LEU A 48 -15.95 2.29 0.80
C LEU A 48 -14.79 3.28 1.02
N ILE A 49 -13.88 3.45 0.07
CA ILE A 49 -12.80 4.45 0.19
C ILE A 49 -13.36 5.87 0.31
N PHE A 50 -14.48 6.16 -0.34
CA PHE A 50 -15.07 7.50 -0.34
C PHE A 50 -15.58 7.95 1.04
N PRO A 51 -16.49 7.23 1.71
CA PRO A 51 -16.90 7.58 3.07
C PRO A 51 -15.74 7.49 4.06
N HIS A 52 -14.82 6.54 3.90
CA HIS A 52 -13.67 6.37 4.78
C HIS A 52 -12.76 7.61 4.77
N LEU A 53 -12.29 8.02 3.59
CA LEU A 53 -11.45 9.22 3.45
C LEU A 53 -12.19 10.51 3.78
N TRP A 54 -13.50 10.59 3.49
CA TRP A 54 -14.31 11.72 3.89
C TRP A 54 -14.38 11.88 5.40
N LEU A 55 -14.61 10.79 6.13
CA LEU A 55 -14.61 10.76 7.59
C LEU A 55 -13.23 11.15 8.15
N PHE A 56 -12.16 10.60 7.60
CA PHE A 56 -10.80 10.95 8.00
C PHE A 56 -10.50 12.42 7.76
N ASN A 57 -10.86 12.96 6.59
CA ASN A 57 -10.64 14.38 6.30
C ASN A 57 -11.48 15.30 7.20
N ARG A 58 -12.67 14.86 7.60
CA ARG A 58 -13.55 15.63 8.46
C ARG A 58 -13.08 15.66 9.91
N TYR A 59 -12.52 14.54 10.40
CA TYR A 59 -12.27 14.31 11.82
C TYR A 59 -10.80 14.08 12.18
N TYR A 60 -9.84 14.32 11.27
CA TYR A 60 -8.41 14.09 11.52
C TYR A 60 -7.87 14.82 12.77
N GLN A 61 -8.42 15.97 13.14
CA GLN A 61 -8.02 16.73 14.33
C GLN A 61 -8.43 16.06 15.65
N ASP A 62 -9.48 15.25 15.60
CA ASP A 62 -9.95 14.48 16.75
C ASP A 62 -9.09 13.22 16.97
N PHE A 63 -8.29 12.83 16.00
CA PHE A 63 -7.34 11.73 16.13
C PHE A 63 -6.00 12.21 16.68
N LYS A 64 -5.71 11.87 17.94
CA LYS A 64 -4.50 12.34 18.62
C LYS A 64 -3.39 11.29 18.60
N TRP A 65 -2.30 11.60 17.90
CA TRP A 65 -1.08 10.77 17.82
C TRP A 65 -0.23 10.86 19.09
N LYS A 66 -0.67 10.27 20.22
CA LYS A 66 0.05 10.36 21.51
C LYS A 66 0.09 9.02 22.22
N GLY A 67 1.14 8.82 23.04
CA GLY A 67 1.27 7.70 23.96
C GLY A 67 1.12 6.33 23.27
N LEU A 68 0.24 5.51 23.80
CA LEU A 68 0.00 4.15 23.34
C LEU A 68 -0.43 4.09 21.86
N ILE A 69 -1.24 5.03 21.39
CA ILE A 69 -1.72 5.04 19.99
C ILE A 69 -0.53 5.19 19.03
N ALA A 70 0.34 6.18 19.29
CA ALA A 70 1.53 6.38 18.46
C ALA A 70 2.46 5.16 18.47
N PHE A 71 2.61 4.52 19.63
CA PHE A 71 3.41 3.29 19.78
C PHE A 71 2.83 2.11 18.99
N LEU A 72 1.52 1.87 19.11
CA LEU A 72 0.83 0.78 18.39
C LEU A 72 0.92 0.96 16.87
N TYR A 73 0.69 2.18 16.34
CA TYR A 73 0.87 2.46 14.92
C TYR A 73 2.33 2.33 14.47
N GLY A 74 3.28 2.72 15.31
CA GLY A 74 4.70 2.52 15.04
C GLY A 74 5.05 1.06 14.83
N ILE A 75 4.54 0.16 15.69
CA ILE A 75 4.71 -1.30 15.56
C ILE A 75 4.00 -1.82 14.31
N TYR A 76 2.75 -1.40 14.07
CA TYR A 76 1.98 -1.83 12.91
C TYR A 76 2.67 -1.45 11.60
N TRP A 77 3.07 -0.18 11.43
CA TRP A 77 3.78 0.27 10.23
C TRP A 77 5.17 -0.36 10.08
N PHE A 78 5.87 -0.62 11.19
CA PHE A 78 7.11 -1.38 11.14
C PHE A 78 6.88 -2.79 10.59
N PHE A 79 5.81 -3.48 11.04
CA PHE A 79 5.47 -4.80 10.54
C PHE A 79 5.02 -4.76 9.05
N VAL A 80 4.27 -3.74 8.64
CA VAL A 80 3.98 -3.49 7.22
C VAL A 80 5.29 -3.40 6.43
N MET A 81 6.25 -2.60 6.87
CA MET A 81 7.55 -2.45 6.20
C MET A 81 8.36 -3.74 6.18
N ALA A 82 8.37 -4.52 7.26
CA ALA A 82 9.10 -5.79 7.33
C ALA A 82 8.51 -6.83 6.36
N SER A 83 7.19 -6.97 6.34
CA SER A 83 6.47 -7.82 5.36
C SER A 83 6.75 -7.37 3.93
N PHE A 84 6.82 -6.06 3.72
CA PHE A 84 7.13 -5.45 2.46
C PHE A 84 8.56 -5.74 1.99
N LEU A 85 9.53 -5.62 2.88
CA LEU A 85 10.91 -5.95 2.57
C LEU A 85 11.05 -7.43 2.19
N GLY A 86 10.38 -8.33 2.93
CA GLY A 86 10.32 -9.75 2.61
C GLY A 86 9.73 -10.00 1.21
N TYR A 87 8.62 -9.34 0.90
CA TYR A 87 7.97 -9.44 -0.41
C TYR A 87 8.87 -8.91 -1.54
N ILE A 88 9.54 -7.78 -1.37
CA ILE A 88 10.51 -7.25 -2.35
C ILE A 88 11.64 -8.25 -2.58
N GLY A 89 12.23 -8.76 -1.50
CA GLY A 89 13.31 -9.75 -1.56
C GLY A 89 12.89 -10.99 -2.33
N TYR A 90 11.73 -11.57 -1.98
CA TYR A 90 11.16 -12.73 -2.66
C TYR A 90 10.90 -12.46 -4.15
N THR A 91 10.20 -11.37 -4.48
CA THR A 91 9.82 -11.05 -5.86
C THR A 91 11.04 -10.79 -6.75
N LEU A 92 12.02 -10.02 -6.26
CA LEU A 92 13.26 -9.77 -7.00
C LEU A 92 14.08 -11.05 -7.18
N ASN A 93 14.12 -11.94 -6.21
CA ASN A 93 14.82 -13.20 -6.32
C ASN A 93 14.16 -14.10 -7.39
N VAL A 94 12.82 -14.17 -7.42
CA VAL A 94 12.10 -15.01 -8.40
C VAL A 94 12.21 -14.46 -9.83
N TRP A 95 12.08 -13.15 -10.01
CA TRP A 95 11.88 -12.56 -11.34
C TRP A 95 13.14 -11.97 -11.98
N ALA A 96 14.00 -11.34 -11.17
CA ALA A 96 15.13 -10.56 -11.68
C ALA A 96 16.49 -11.17 -11.33
N TYR A 97 16.66 -11.67 -10.11
CA TYR A 97 17.96 -12.07 -9.57
C TYR A 97 17.95 -13.48 -8.94
N PRO A 98 17.61 -14.55 -9.69
CA PRO A 98 17.44 -15.90 -9.12
C PRO A 98 18.72 -16.52 -8.54
N LYS A 99 19.89 -15.99 -8.93
CA LYS A 99 21.21 -16.47 -8.43
C LYS A 99 21.72 -15.62 -7.25
N THR A 100 21.05 -14.52 -6.90
CA THR A 100 21.49 -13.64 -5.81
C THR A 100 20.79 -14.05 -4.51
N PRO A 101 21.51 -14.28 -3.41
CA PRO A 101 20.87 -14.57 -2.13
C PRO A 101 19.89 -13.44 -1.73
N THR A 102 18.70 -13.81 -1.29
CA THR A 102 17.62 -12.85 -0.93
C THR A 102 18.09 -11.84 0.11
N PHE A 103 18.91 -12.28 1.07
CA PHE A 103 19.54 -11.39 2.06
C PHE A 103 20.32 -10.23 1.41
N VAL A 104 21.08 -10.48 0.34
CA VAL A 104 21.87 -9.44 -0.35
C VAL A 104 20.94 -8.42 -0.99
N ILE A 105 19.86 -8.90 -1.63
CA ILE A 105 18.83 -8.03 -2.22
C ILE A 105 18.22 -7.12 -1.15
N MET A 106 17.80 -7.69 -0.03
CA MET A 106 17.20 -6.95 1.07
C MET A 106 18.19 -5.96 1.71
N LEU A 107 19.45 -6.34 1.86
CA LEU A 107 20.50 -5.45 2.38
C LEU A 107 20.63 -4.20 1.50
N LEU A 108 20.67 -4.37 0.17
CA LEU A 108 20.73 -3.25 -0.76
C LEU A 108 19.49 -2.34 -0.64
N VAL A 109 18.29 -2.93 -0.52
CA VAL A 109 17.05 -2.18 -0.29
C VAL A 109 17.13 -1.37 1.00
N VAL A 110 17.62 -1.97 2.08
CA VAL A 110 17.74 -1.30 3.40
C VAL A 110 18.80 -0.20 3.39
N ILE A 111 19.90 -0.35 2.65
CA ILE A 111 20.90 0.72 2.47
C ILE A 111 20.27 1.94 1.77
N VAL A 112 19.50 1.73 0.70
CA VAL A 112 18.80 2.83 0.02
C VAL A 112 17.76 3.47 0.95
N LEU A 113 17.02 2.67 1.70
CA LEU A 113 16.07 3.17 2.70
C LEU A 113 16.77 4.01 3.78
N PHE A 114 17.93 3.55 4.30
CA PHE A 114 18.72 4.33 5.25
C PHE A 114 19.09 5.70 4.68
N TYR A 115 19.53 5.74 3.42
CA TYR A 115 19.86 6.99 2.75
C TYR A 115 18.63 7.91 2.61
N LEU A 116 17.46 7.36 2.24
CA LEU A 116 16.20 8.09 2.21
C LEU A 116 15.81 8.63 3.60
N MET A 117 15.98 7.85 4.66
CA MET A 117 15.72 8.28 6.03
C MET A 117 16.66 9.41 6.50
N MET A 118 17.86 9.50 5.94
CA MET A 118 18.81 10.59 6.21
C MET A 118 18.53 11.83 5.38
N SER A 119 17.79 11.73 4.29
CA SER A 119 17.43 12.85 3.42
C SER A 119 16.39 13.78 4.10
N ARG A 120 16.18 14.96 3.54
CA ARG A 120 15.16 15.90 4.01
C ARG A 120 13.75 15.36 3.71
N SER A 121 12.78 15.67 4.58
CA SER A 121 11.40 15.23 4.38
C SER A 121 10.80 15.74 3.05
N GLU A 122 11.20 16.93 2.61
CA GLU A 122 10.79 17.52 1.35
C GLU A 122 11.29 16.71 0.14
N THR A 123 12.44 16.04 0.28
CA THR A 123 13.00 15.19 -0.78
C THR A 123 12.07 14.00 -1.06
N MET A 124 11.54 13.34 -0.05
CA MET A 124 10.59 12.23 -0.23
C MET A 124 9.30 12.68 -0.94
N VAL A 125 8.80 13.85 -0.58
CA VAL A 125 7.62 14.43 -1.22
C VAL A 125 7.88 14.72 -2.69
N ASN A 126 9.02 15.33 -3.02
CA ASN A 126 9.38 15.70 -4.39
C ASN A 126 9.65 14.47 -5.27
N ILE A 127 10.32 13.44 -4.75
CA ILE A 127 10.54 12.19 -5.49
C ILE A 127 9.20 11.53 -5.82
N GLY A 128 8.21 11.57 -4.91
CA GLY A 128 6.86 11.09 -5.19
C GLY A 128 6.21 11.76 -6.41
N VAL A 129 6.47 13.06 -6.61
CA VAL A 129 5.98 13.79 -7.79
C VAL A 129 6.68 13.33 -9.08
N ILE A 130 8.00 13.09 -9.02
CA ILE A 130 8.79 12.61 -10.18
C ILE A 130 8.33 11.23 -10.66
N LEU A 131 7.75 10.40 -9.79
CA LEU A 131 7.25 9.08 -10.16
C LEU A 131 5.93 9.09 -10.96
N ILE A 132 5.21 10.22 -11.04
CA ILE A 132 3.92 10.27 -11.76
C ILE A 132 4.03 9.77 -13.20
N PRO A 133 5.02 10.22 -14.02
CA PRO A 133 5.18 9.72 -15.38
C PRO A 133 5.43 8.20 -15.43
N MET A 134 6.16 7.66 -14.44
CA MET A 134 6.41 6.22 -14.35
C MET A 134 5.12 5.43 -14.05
N ILE A 135 4.21 5.99 -13.25
CA ILE A 135 2.89 5.41 -13.01
C ILE A 135 2.07 5.34 -14.30
N ILE A 136 2.08 6.43 -15.07
CA ILE A 136 1.38 6.48 -16.36
C ILE A 136 1.97 5.44 -17.32
N LEU A 137 3.29 5.37 -17.40
CA LEU A 137 4.00 4.39 -18.23
C LEU A 137 3.65 2.94 -17.81
N PHE A 138 3.61 2.68 -16.50
CA PHE A 138 3.16 1.41 -15.96
C PHE A 138 1.74 1.04 -16.44
N MET A 139 0.82 2.00 -16.38
CA MET A 139 -0.55 1.81 -16.85
C MET A 139 -0.59 1.41 -18.33
N VAL A 140 0.19 2.11 -19.17
CA VAL A 140 0.29 1.80 -20.59
C VAL A 140 0.73 0.36 -20.84
N PHE A 141 1.71 -0.12 -20.08
CA PHE A 141 2.18 -1.52 -20.23
C PHE A 141 1.10 -2.54 -19.89
N VAL A 142 0.31 -2.29 -18.85
CA VAL A 142 -0.79 -3.19 -18.49
C VAL A 142 -1.83 -3.29 -19.60
N TYR A 143 -2.09 -2.19 -20.31
CA TYR A 143 -3.03 -2.18 -21.44
C TYR A 143 -2.53 -2.91 -22.70
N LEU A 144 -1.25 -3.22 -22.83
CA LEU A 144 -0.73 -4.07 -23.92
C LEU A 144 -1.39 -5.47 -23.91
N GLY A 145 -1.76 -5.98 -22.73
CA GLY A 145 -2.48 -7.25 -22.58
C GLY A 145 -3.89 -7.27 -23.19
N LEU A 146 -4.47 -6.11 -23.58
CA LEU A 146 -5.80 -6.06 -24.22
C LEU A 146 -5.87 -6.77 -25.57
N LYS A 147 -4.75 -6.96 -26.25
CA LYS A 147 -4.70 -7.67 -27.54
C LYS A 147 -5.17 -9.13 -27.41
N GLU A 148 -4.96 -9.72 -26.25
CA GLU A 148 -5.27 -11.13 -25.94
C GLU A 148 -6.45 -11.25 -24.97
N ALA A 149 -7.21 -10.16 -24.75
CA ALA A 149 -8.30 -10.11 -23.81
C ALA A 149 -9.46 -11.02 -24.21
N VAL A 150 -9.86 -11.91 -23.30
CA VAL A 150 -11.03 -12.78 -23.41
C VAL A 150 -12.15 -12.25 -22.52
N TRP A 151 -13.04 -11.46 -23.09
CA TRP A 151 -14.11 -10.78 -22.35
C TRP A 151 -15.06 -11.72 -21.60
N THR A 152 -15.22 -12.95 -22.10
CA THR A 152 -16.03 -13.98 -21.44
C THR A 152 -15.45 -14.44 -20.10
N ASN A 153 -14.17 -14.18 -19.82
CA ASN A 153 -13.55 -14.49 -18.53
C ASN A 153 -14.14 -13.67 -17.35
N LEU A 154 -14.81 -12.56 -17.65
CA LEU A 154 -15.52 -11.78 -16.62
C LEU A 154 -16.89 -12.35 -16.26
N PHE A 155 -17.39 -13.35 -16.99
CA PHE A 155 -18.74 -13.90 -16.86
C PHE A 155 -18.68 -15.44 -16.76
N PRO A 156 -19.74 -16.07 -16.21
CA PRO A 156 -20.94 -15.46 -15.59
C PRO A 156 -20.66 -14.88 -14.20
N LEU A 157 -21.54 -14.01 -13.71
CA LEU A 157 -21.50 -13.43 -12.37
C LEU A 157 -22.42 -14.18 -11.41
N GLY A 158 -22.09 -14.14 -10.11
CA GLY A 158 -22.95 -14.69 -9.06
C GLY A 158 -22.80 -16.20 -8.87
N GLU A 159 -21.75 -16.83 -9.41
CA GLU A 159 -21.49 -18.27 -9.23
C GLU A 159 -20.79 -18.57 -7.90
N THR A 160 -20.15 -17.58 -7.30
CA THR A 160 -19.36 -17.77 -6.08
C THR A 160 -20.28 -17.90 -4.86
N LYS A 161 -20.04 -18.91 -4.04
CA LYS A 161 -20.78 -19.13 -2.79
C LYS A 161 -20.56 -17.94 -1.85
N PHE A 162 -21.58 -17.62 -1.04
CA PHE A 162 -21.50 -16.51 -0.09
C PHE A 162 -20.33 -16.64 0.91
N SER A 163 -20.03 -17.86 1.37
CA SER A 163 -18.87 -18.14 2.24
C SER A 163 -17.52 -17.76 1.59
N ASP A 164 -17.41 -17.93 0.27
CA ASP A 164 -16.19 -17.64 -0.48
C ASP A 164 -16.12 -16.15 -0.85
N LEU A 165 -17.26 -15.50 -1.08
CA LEU A 165 -17.34 -14.03 -1.17
C LEU A 165 -16.90 -13.37 0.15
N GLN A 166 -17.25 -13.93 1.31
CA GLN A 166 -16.74 -13.42 2.60
C GLN A 166 -15.22 -13.52 2.70
N LYS A 167 -14.63 -14.65 2.29
CA LYS A 167 -13.16 -14.80 2.24
C LYS A 167 -12.52 -13.82 1.24
N GLY A 168 -13.13 -13.68 0.06
CA GLY A 168 -12.72 -12.71 -0.96
C GLY A 168 -12.79 -11.28 -0.44
N SER A 169 -13.82 -10.97 0.35
CA SER A 169 -13.99 -9.66 0.99
C SER A 169 -12.79 -9.25 1.86
N LEU A 170 -12.21 -10.17 2.62
CA LEU A 170 -10.99 -9.92 3.38
C LEU A 170 -9.78 -9.69 2.46
N LYS A 171 -9.68 -10.44 1.35
CA LYS A 171 -8.59 -10.27 0.37
C LYS A 171 -8.68 -8.93 -0.36
N ALA A 172 -9.89 -8.47 -0.64
CA ALA A 172 -10.14 -7.17 -1.25
C ALA A 172 -9.74 -5.97 -0.37
N GLN A 173 -9.44 -6.19 0.92
CA GLN A 173 -8.93 -5.14 1.82
C GLN A 173 -7.42 -4.85 1.65
N MET A 174 -6.66 -5.72 0.99
CA MET A 174 -5.21 -5.50 0.84
C MET A 174 -4.83 -4.16 0.20
N PRO A 175 -5.49 -3.68 -0.86
CA PRO A 175 -5.22 -2.37 -1.44
C PRO A 175 -5.49 -1.17 -0.52
N PHE A 176 -6.23 -1.36 0.58
CA PHE A 176 -6.51 -0.30 1.55
C PHE A 176 -5.41 -0.13 2.60
N ILE A 177 -4.45 -1.05 2.71
CA ILE A 177 -3.33 -0.95 3.66
C ILE A 177 -2.59 0.37 3.40
N GLY A 178 -2.44 1.18 4.44
CA GLY A 178 -1.83 2.51 4.36
C GLY A 178 -2.82 3.68 4.33
N ILE A 179 -4.14 3.43 4.20
CA ILE A 179 -5.15 4.50 4.19
C ILE A 179 -5.12 5.32 5.49
N GLU A 180 -4.76 4.71 6.61
CA GLU A 180 -4.63 5.32 7.92
C GLU A 180 -3.49 6.37 7.99
N LEU A 181 -2.49 6.27 7.10
CA LEU A 181 -1.46 7.29 6.92
C LEU A 181 -2.06 8.66 6.58
N PHE A 182 -3.25 8.68 5.96
CA PHE A 182 -3.97 9.91 5.69
C PHE A 182 -4.16 10.75 6.95
N LEU A 183 -4.51 10.14 8.09
CA LEU A 183 -4.72 10.85 9.36
C LEU A 183 -3.45 11.57 9.84
N LEU A 184 -2.26 10.97 9.64
CA LEU A 184 -0.99 11.60 9.98
C LEU A 184 -0.60 12.66 8.94
N LEU A 185 -0.56 12.30 7.67
CA LEU A 185 -0.12 13.17 6.58
C LEU A 185 -1.01 14.42 6.45
N ARG A 186 -2.31 14.28 6.74
CA ARG A 186 -3.26 15.40 6.75
C ARG A 186 -2.88 16.50 7.74
N THR A 187 -2.20 16.17 8.83
CA THR A 187 -1.73 17.16 9.81
C THR A 187 -0.66 18.11 9.26
N PHE A 188 0.03 17.74 8.18
CA PHE A 188 1.04 18.57 7.53
C PHE A 188 0.48 19.50 6.45
N VAL A 189 -0.81 19.34 6.08
CA VAL A 189 -1.46 20.19 5.07
C VAL A 189 -2.11 21.38 5.77
N PRO A 190 -1.69 22.62 5.52
CA PRO A 190 -2.32 23.79 6.10
C PRO A 190 -3.73 24.00 5.53
N GLY A 191 -4.65 24.47 6.38
CA GLY A 191 -6.00 24.81 5.97
C GLY A 191 -6.90 23.62 5.65
N LYS A 192 -8.00 23.89 4.95
CA LYS A 192 -9.03 22.89 4.61
C LYS A 192 -8.68 22.14 3.33
N VAL A 193 -8.77 20.82 3.34
CA VAL A 193 -8.75 20.00 2.13
C VAL A 193 -10.18 19.84 1.65
N ASN A 194 -10.44 20.26 0.40
CA ASN A 194 -11.77 20.20 -0.18
C ASN A 194 -12.20 18.73 -0.38
N SER A 195 -13.43 18.41 0.03
CA SER A 195 -14.02 17.07 -0.15
C SER A 195 -14.02 16.61 -1.61
N ARG A 196 -14.16 17.55 -2.58
CA ARG A 196 -14.05 17.21 -4.01
C ARG A 196 -12.68 16.61 -4.36
N LYS A 197 -11.58 17.13 -3.79
CA LYS A 197 -10.23 16.56 -4.01
C LYS A 197 -10.10 15.17 -3.40
N VAL A 198 -10.72 14.94 -2.24
CA VAL A 198 -10.78 13.62 -1.59
C VAL A 198 -11.53 12.62 -2.48
N MET A 199 -12.66 13.02 -3.04
CA MET A 199 -13.45 12.18 -3.95
C MET A 199 -12.69 11.86 -5.24
N ILE A 200 -12.03 12.85 -5.86
CA ILE A 200 -11.20 12.65 -7.05
C ILE A 200 -10.09 11.63 -6.75
N TYR A 201 -9.40 11.78 -5.62
CA TYR A 201 -8.37 10.82 -5.20
C TYR A 201 -8.94 9.40 -5.05
N GLY A 202 -10.06 9.25 -4.33
CA GLY A 202 -10.74 7.96 -4.16
C GLY A 202 -11.11 7.32 -5.51
N GLY A 203 -11.59 8.13 -6.47
CA GLY A 203 -11.88 7.68 -7.83
C GLY A 203 -10.63 7.20 -8.59
N VAL A 204 -9.53 7.96 -8.54
CA VAL A 204 -8.26 7.56 -9.16
C VAL A 204 -7.73 6.28 -8.55
N TRP A 205 -7.75 6.16 -7.23
CA TRP A 205 -7.33 4.96 -6.50
C TRP A 205 -8.19 3.75 -6.89
N LEU A 206 -9.52 3.91 -6.89
CA LEU A 206 -10.45 2.82 -7.23
C LEU A 206 -10.24 2.35 -8.67
N LEU A 207 -10.15 3.28 -9.63
CA LEU A 207 -9.91 2.96 -11.04
C LEU A 207 -8.56 2.26 -11.23
N PHE A 208 -7.52 2.73 -10.55
CA PHE A 208 -6.20 2.12 -10.61
C PHE A 208 -6.24 0.64 -10.19
N PHE A 209 -6.79 0.34 -9.01
CA PHE A 209 -6.82 -1.04 -8.52
C PHE A 209 -7.82 -1.92 -9.27
N LEU A 210 -8.97 -1.36 -9.68
CA LEU A 210 -9.96 -2.10 -10.45
C LEU A 210 -9.38 -2.57 -11.80
N GLN A 211 -8.69 -1.68 -12.53
CA GLN A 211 -8.05 -2.08 -13.79
C GLN A 211 -6.92 -3.09 -13.56
N MET A 212 -6.12 -2.94 -12.47
CA MET A 212 -5.09 -3.92 -12.10
C MET A 212 -5.66 -5.30 -11.79
N LEU A 213 -6.92 -5.39 -11.43
CA LEU A 213 -7.63 -6.65 -11.21
C LEU A 213 -8.31 -7.16 -12.50
N VAL A 214 -8.98 -6.28 -13.23
CA VAL A 214 -9.75 -6.64 -14.42
C VAL A 214 -8.84 -7.08 -15.57
N MET A 215 -7.72 -6.39 -15.79
CA MET A 215 -6.81 -6.72 -16.90
C MET A 215 -6.26 -8.15 -16.83
N PRO A 216 -5.71 -8.63 -15.71
CA PRO A 216 -5.33 -10.04 -15.62
C PRO A 216 -6.51 -11.01 -15.71
N LEU A 217 -7.72 -10.64 -15.22
CA LEU A 217 -8.91 -11.49 -15.36
C LEU A 217 -9.36 -11.63 -16.83
N LEU A 218 -9.16 -10.60 -17.63
CA LEU A 218 -9.42 -10.68 -19.09
C LEU A 218 -8.39 -11.57 -19.79
N PHE A 219 -7.19 -11.69 -19.24
CA PHE A 219 -6.08 -12.40 -19.86
C PHE A 219 -6.01 -13.87 -19.44
N PHE A 220 -6.23 -14.17 -18.16
CA PHE A 220 -6.13 -15.50 -17.56
C PHE A 220 -7.49 -16.04 -17.13
N SER A 221 -7.67 -17.35 -17.24
CA SER A 221 -8.77 -18.06 -16.60
C SER A 221 -8.61 -18.12 -15.07
N VAL A 222 -9.70 -18.34 -14.34
CA VAL A 222 -9.67 -18.48 -12.87
C VAL A 222 -8.78 -19.65 -12.43
N GLU A 223 -8.71 -20.72 -13.22
CA GLU A 223 -7.89 -21.90 -12.96
C GLU A 223 -6.40 -21.54 -13.04
N GLU A 224 -6.01 -20.72 -14.00
CA GLU A 224 -4.62 -20.26 -14.16
C GLU A 224 -4.17 -19.38 -13.00
N PHE A 225 -5.05 -18.57 -12.39
CA PHE A 225 -4.71 -17.78 -11.21
C PHE A 225 -4.22 -18.61 -10.02
N ARG A 226 -4.58 -19.89 -9.94
CA ARG A 226 -4.06 -20.80 -8.89
C ARG A 226 -2.59 -21.11 -9.05
N LEU A 227 -2.08 -21.03 -10.27
CA LEU A 227 -0.69 -21.30 -10.64
C LEU A 227 0.17 -20.03 -10.69
N ILE A 228 -0.48 -18.87 -10.86
CA ILE A 228 0.17 -17.58 -11.12
C ILE A 228 0.05 -16.67 -9.89
N PRO A 229 1.11 -16.55 -9.08
CA PRO A 229 1.06 -15.68 -7.88
C PRO A 229 1.02 -14.19 -8.22
N GLU A 230 1.62 -13.76 -9.34
CA GLU A 230 1.77 -12.37 -9.75
C GLU A 230 1.32 -12.18 -11.22
N PRO A 231 0.00 -12.15 -11.47
CA PRO A 231 -0.55 -12.25 -12.82
C PRO A 231 -0.12 -11.11 -13.75
N ILE A 232 0.07 -9.90 -13.24
CA ILE A 232 0.57 -8.78 -14.05
C ILE A 232 1.96 -9.09 -14.60
N MET A 233 2.83 -9.71 -13.80
CA MET A 233 4.18 -10.07 -14.21
C MET A 233 4.17 -11.10 -15.34
N TYR A 234 3.35 -12.15 -15.19
CA TYR A 234 3.18 -13.18 -16.22
C TYR A 234 2.58 -12.60 -17.51
N MET A 235 1.57 -11.73 -17.39
CA MET A 235 0.95 -11.04 -18.52
C MET A 235 1.97 -10.18 -19.28
N LEU A 236 2.81 -9.40 -18.58
CA LEU A 236 3.84 -8.57 -19.21
C LEU A 236 4.96 -9.40 -19.83
N LYS A 237 5.30 -10.53 -19.21
CA LYS A 237 6.34 -11.45 -19.75
C LYS A 237 5.90 -12.12 -21.05
N SER A 238 4.60 -12.36 -21.24
CA SER A 238 4.06 -12.97 -22.46
C SER A 238 3.92 -11.99 -23.63
N GLN A 239 4.06 -10.66 -23.37
CA GLN A 239 3.90 -9.65 -24.43
C GLN A 239 5.17 -9.57 -25.30
N ASP A 240 4.97 -9.75 -26.59
CA ASP A 240 6.00 -9.55 -27.61
C ASP A 240 5.98 -8.10 -28.10
N VAL A 241 6.99 -7.32 -27.71
CA VAL A 241 7.14 -5.94 -28.14
C VAL A 241 8.46 -5.79 -28.87
N SER A 242 8.40 -5.30 -30.10
CA SER A 242 9.53 -5.26 -31.05
C SER A 242 10.79 -4.56 -30.56
N PHE A 243 10.69 -3.68 -29.55
CA PHE A 243 11.83 -2.93 -29.00
C PHE A 243 12.30 -3.45 -27.62
N MET A 244 11.61 -4.43 -27.02
CA MET A 244 11.94 -4.93 -25.69
C MET A 244 11.45 -6.37 -25.48
N GLU A 245 12.37 -7.27 -25.24
CA GLU A 245 12.08 -8.70 -25.02
C GLU A 245 11.49 -9.00 -23.64
N ARG A 246 11.75 -8.16 -22.63
CA ARG A 246 11.43 -8.42 -21.22
C ARG A 246 10.76 -7.19 -20.57
N LEU A 247 9.48 -6.97 -20.89
CA LEU A 247 8.66 -5.91 -20.28
C LEU A 247 8.46 -6.10 -18.77
N ASP A 248 8.41 -7.35 -18.32
CA ASP A 248 8.31 -7.70 -16.92
C ASP A 248 9.48 -7.14 -16.09
N LEU A 249 10.70 -7.15 -16.60
CA LEU A 249 11.86 -6.57 -15.91
C LEU A 249 11.78 -5.04 -15.81
N LEU A 250 11.40 -4.37 -16.89
CA LEU A 250 11.21 -2.92 -16.84
C LEU A 250 10.15 -2.53 -15.81
N PHE A 251 9.06 -3.29 -15.79
CA PHE A 251 8.00 -3.12 -14.80
C PHE A 251 8.51 -3.29 -13.37
N ILE A 252 9.31 -4.35 -13.09
CA ILE A 252 9.91 -4.57 -11.77
C ILE A 252 10.77 -3.38 -11.32
N TYR A 253 11.56 -2.79 -12.21
CA TYR A 253 12.40 -1.65 -11.83
C TYR A 253 11.58 -0.40 -11.51
N ILE A 254 10.49 -0.16 -12.27
CA ILE A 254 9.54 0.92 -11.97
C ILE A 254 8.88 0.67 -10.61
N TRP A 255 8.39 -0.54 -10.39
CA TRP A 255 7.76 -0.94 -9.14
C TRP A 255 8.73 -0.86 -7.95
N LEU A 256 9.99 -1.27 -8.14
CA LEU A 256 11.02 -1.18 -7.10
C LEU A 256 11.29 0.28 -6.69
N ALA A 257 11.43 1.19 -7.66
CA ALA A 257 11.58 2.62 -7.37
C ALA A 257 10.39 3.16 -6.58
N TRP A 258 9.18 2.74 -6.94
CA TRP A 258 7.95 3.08 -6.24
C TRP A 258 7.91 2.52 -4.82
N SER A 259 8.32 1.27 -4.65
CA SER A 259 8.42 0.58 -3.37
C SER A 259 9.37 1.29 -2.39
N PHE A 260 10.51 1.78 -2.86
CA PHE A 260 11.43 2.56 -2.03
C PHE A 260 10.77 3.79 -1.43
N ILE A 261 9.96 4.51 -2.21
CA ILE A 261 9.30 5.71 -1.71
C ILE A 261 8.16 5.34 -0.76
N ALA A 262 7.41 4.28 -1.04
CA ALA A 262 6.41 3.77 -0.11
C ALA A 262 7.04 3.45 1.25
N MET A 263 8.13 2.68 1.28
CA MET A 263 8.89 2.40 2.51
C MET A 263 9.41 3.68 3.18
N GLY A 264 9.88 4.65 2.39
CA GLY A 264 10.30 5.96 2.89
C GLY A 264 9.19 6.73 3.59
N ILE A 265 7.95 6.68 3.07
CA ILE A 265 6.78 7.32 3.68
C ILE A 265 6.42 6.66 5.01
N TYR A 266 6.41 5.33 5.08
CA TYR A 266 6.18 4.61 6.34
C TYR A 266 7.28 4.92 7.36
N ALA A 267 8.56 4.86 6.97
CA ALA A 267 9.69 5.17 7.84
C ALA A 267 9.62 6.61 8.36
N PHE A 268 9.31 7.58 7.49
CA PHE A 268 9.07 8.97 7.88
C PHE A 268 7.94 9.07 8.91
N SER A 269 6.83 8.38 8.68
CA SER A 269 5.68 8.38 9.57
C SER A 269 6.02 7.82 10.95
N ILE A 270 6.74 6.70 11.02
CA ILE A 270 7.24 6.11 12.28
C ILE A 270 8.17 7.09 13.00
N LEU A 271 9.17 7.64 12.30
CA LEU A 271 10.11 8.59 12.90
C LEU A 271 9.42 9.87 13.41
N HIS A 272 8.34 10.28 12.74
CA HIS A 272 7.56 11.46 13.16
C HIS A 272 6.81 11.22 14.47
N LEU A 273 6.35 9.98 14.71
CA LEU A 273 5.67 9.61 15.95
C LEU A 273 6.62 9.48 17.15
N LEU A 274 7.93 9.35 16.92
CA LEU A 274 8.91 9.23 18.00
C LEU A 274 9.02 10.54 18.82
N PRO A 275 9.25 10.44 20.15
CA PRO A 275 9.50 11.58 20.98
C PRO A 275 10.70 12.41 20.48
N GLN A 276 10.63 13.74 20.66
CA GLN A 276 11.66 14.65 20.16
C GLN A 276 13.07 14.30 20.66
N LYS A 277 13.21 13.85 21.91
CA LYS A 277 14.50 13.40 22.49
C LYS A 277 15.14 12.25 21.71
N ILE A 278 14.34 11.34 21.18
CA ILE A 278 14.81 10.21 20.36
C ILE A 278 15.13 10.70 18.95
N ARG A 279 14.30 11.58 18.39
CA ARG A 279 14.44 12.10 17.02
C ARG A 279 15.71 12.90 16.79
N ILE A 280 16.30 13.51 17.82
CA ILE A 280 17.57 14.27 17.73
C ILE A 280 18.75 13.39 17.25
N ARG A 281 18.77 12.10 17.62
CA ARG A 281 19.81 11.15 17.20
C ARG A 281 19.43 10.41 15.92
N ARG A 282 19.07 11.17 14.88
CA ARG A 282 18.47 10.65 13.63
C ARG A 282 19.29 9.52 12.99
N SER A 283 20.60 9.70 12.82
CA SER A 283 21.46 8.71 12.15
C SER A 283 21.49 7.37 12.90
N ARG A 284 21.73 7.42 14.23
CA ARG A 284 21.75 6.21 15.05
C ARG A 284 20.40 5.49 15.03
N ASN A 285 19.30 6.23 15.13
CA ASN A 285 17.99 5.64 15.16
C ASN A 285 17.57 5.07 13.79
N ALA A 286 17.97 5.74 12.70
CA ALA A 286 17.78 5.21 11.35
C ALA A 286 18.58 3.92 11.13
N ALA A 287 19.85 3.88 11.61
CA ALA A 287 20.68 2.67 11.52
C ALA A 287 20.08 1.50 12.32
N LEU A 288 19.69 1.74 13.57
CA LEU A 288 19.04 0.72 14.42
C LEU A 288 17.72 0.23 13.81
N PHE A 289 16.92 1.15 13.28
CA PHE A 289 15.68 0.83 12.58
C PHE A 289 15.93 -0.06 11.35
N CYS A 290 16.93 0.27 10.54
CA CYS A 290 17.30 -0.49 9.35
C CYS A 290 17.84 -1.88 9.69
N ILE A 291 18.68 -1.99 10.74
CA ILE A 291 19.19 -3.29 11.21
C ILE A 291 18.03 -4.17 11.69
N LEU A 292 17.13 -3.62 12.48
CA LEU A 292 15.98 -4.34 12.99
C LEU A 292 15.02 -4.75 11.85
N LEU A 293 14.81 -3.84 10.90
CA LEU A 293 13.98 -4.10 9.73
C LEU A 293 14.54 -5.23 8.85
N LEU A 294 15.87 -5.24 8.64
CA LEU A 294 16.55 -6.31 7.92
C LEU A 294 16.41 -7.64 8.67
N ALA A 295 16.70 -7.64 9.98
CA ALA A 295 16.60 -8.84 10.79
C ALA A 295 15.21 -9.49 10.80
N VAL A 296 14.14 -8.68 10.87
CA VAL A 296 12.76 -9.18 10.80
C VAL A 296 12.38 -9.53 9.36
N GLY A 297 12.73 -8.70 8.39
CA GLY A 297 12.41 -8.91 6.97
C GLY A 297 12.98 -10.21 6.42
N THR A 298 14.19 -10.60 6.82
CA THR A 298 14.81 -11.87 6.41
C THR A 298 14.10 -13.12 6.93
N GLN A 299 13.25 -13.00 7.94
CA GLN A 299 12.38 -14.09 8.38
C GLN A 299 11.11 -14.20 7.53
N LEU A 300 10.85 -13.22 6.68
CA LEU A 300 9.63 -13.08 5.90
C LEU A 300 9.87 -13.20 4.39
N ASP A 301 11.01 -13.77 3.95
CA ASP A 301 11.44 -13.81 2.55
C ASP A 301 11.04 -15.09 1.80
N SER A 302 10.48 -16.08 2.47
CA SER A 302 9.97 -17.29 1.81
C SER A 302 8.55 -17.09 1.31
N LYS A 303 8.15 -17.84 0.26
CA LYS A 303 6.78 -17.82 -0.29
C LYS A 303 5.72 -17.97 0.80
N GLU A 304 5.93 -18.89 1.73
CA GLU A 304 4.99 -19.17 2.82
C GLU A 304 4.96 -18.01 3.82
N ALA A 305 6.11 -17.48 4.24
CA ALA A 305 6.19 -16.36 5.16
C ALA A 305 5.57 -15.07 4.58
N VAL A 306 5.80 -14.79 3.28
CA VAL A 306 5.15 -13.70 2.56
C VAL A 306 3.63 -13.87 2.57
N ARG A 307 3.12 -15.08 2.32
CA ARG A 307 1.70 -15.38 2.35
C ARG A 307 1.10 -15.18 3.75
N MET A 308 1.75 -15.71 4.78
CA MET A 308 1.29 -15.60 6.16
C MET A 308 1.31 -14.17 6.68
N SER A 309 2.39 -13.43 6.40
CA SER A 309 2.49 -12.01 6.78
C SER A 309 1.42 -11.16 6.08
N GLY A 310 1.14 -11.42 4.80
CA GLY A 310 0.06 -10.78 4.06
C GLY A 310 -1.32 -11.07 4.65
N GLN A 311 -1.59 -12.31 5.07
CA GLN A 311 -2.84 -12.67 5.76
C GLN A 311 -2.98 -11.94 7.10
N PHE A 312 -1.91 -11.91 7.89
CA PHE A 312 -1.91 -11.17 9.15
C PHE A 312 -2.20 -9.68 8.93
N LEU A 313 -1.56 -9.07 7.92
CA LEU A 313 -1.77 -7.66 7.59
C LEU A 313 -3.21 -7.34 7.21
N GLN A 314 -3.95 -8.25 6.57
CA GLN A 314 -5.36 -8.07 6.26
C GLN A 314 -6.21 -7.89 7.52
N TYR A 315 -5.97 -8.71 8.54
CA TYR A 315 -6.68 -8.58 9.83
C TYR A 315 -6.20 -7.35 10.61
N ALA A 316 -4.88 -7.12 10.67
CA ALA A 316 -4.32 -5.96 11.33
C ALA A 316 -4.85 -4.65 10.70
N HIS A 317 -5.00 -4.61 9.38
CA HIS A 317 -5.58 -3.47 8.67
C HIS A 317 -7.00 -3.14 9.17
N LEU A 318 -7.87 -4.12 9.37
CA LEU A 318 -9.22 -3.87 9.90
C LEU A 318 -9.18 -3.20 11.28
N VAL A 319 -8.19 -3.57 12.10
CA VAL A 319 -8.00 -2.94 13.41
C VAL A 319 -7.44 -1.52 13.27
N PHE A 320 -6.33 -1.36 12.55
CA PHE A 320 -5.57 -0.10 12.53
C PHE A 320 -6.13 0.94 11.56
N ALA A 321 -6.79 0.54 10.49
CA ALA A 321 -7.38 1.48 9.53
C ALA A 321 -8.87 1.74 9.77
N ILE A 322 -9.59 0.83 10.45
CA ILE A 322 -11.03 0.97 10.67
C ILE A 322 -11.33 1.09 12.16
N ALA A 323 -11.18 0.00 12.94
CA ALA A 323 -11.68 -0.04 14.31
C ALA A 323 -11.04 1.03 15.22
N LEU A 324 -9.71 1.08 15.26
CA LEU A 324 -8.98 1.98 16.15
C LEU A 324 -9.17 3.47 15.80
N PRO A 325 -9.11 3.92 14.54
CA PRO A 325 -9.41 5.30 14.19
C PRO A 325 -10.81 5.74 14.62
N PHE A 326 -11.83 4.91 14.33
CA PHE A 326 -13.21 5.25 14.70
C PHE A 326 -13.41 5.30 16.22
N LEU A 327 -12.83 4.36 16.96
CA LEU A 327 -12.90 4.36 18.42
C LEU A 327 -12.22 5.60 19.02
N VAL A 328 -11.03 5.97 18.54
CA VAL A 328 -10.27 7.13 19.03
C VAL A 328 -10.99 8.43 18.70
N ILE A 329 -11.46 8.59 17.47
CA ILE A 329 -12.19 9.79 17.02
C ILE A 329 -13.50 9.95 17.84
N SER A 330 -14.28 8.87 17.93
CA SER A 330 -15.55 8.88 18.67
C SER A 330 -15.34 9.16 20.16
N GLY A 331 -14.37 8.49 20.79
CA GLY A 331 -14.02 8.69 22.18
C GLY A 331 -13.60 10.13 22.47
N ASN A 332 -12.69 10.69 21.66
CA ASN A 332 -12.22 12.08 21.85
C ASN A 332 -13.35 13.11 21.66
N ARG A 333 -14.33 12.84 20.80
CA ARG A 333 -15.49 13.73 20.62
C ARG A 333 -16.47 13.66 21.78
N ILE A 334 -16.76 12.47 22.28
CA ILE A 334 -17.71 12.29 23.40
C ILE A 334 -17.13 12.87 24.69
N PHE A 335 -15.90 12.51 25.05
CA PHE A 335 -15.27 12.97 26.29
C PHE A 335 -14.74 14.39 26.19
N GLY A 336 -14.38 14.89 25.01
CA GLY A 336 -13.96 16.26 24.77
C GLY A 336 -15.11 17.29 24.99
N LYS A 337 -16.33 16.92 24.57
CA LYS A 337 -17.53 17.75 24.87
C LYS A 337 -17.84 17.86 26.36
N ARG A 338 -17.78 16.75 27.11
CA ARG A 338 -18.03 16.76 28.57
C ARG A 338 -17.06 17.66 29.34
N ARG A 339 -15.77 17.69 28.96
CA ARG A 339 -14.79 18.60 29.60
C ARG A 339 -15.00 20.08 29.27
N GLY A 340 -15.59 20.39 28.11
CA GLY A 340 -15.96 21.75 27.74
C GLY A 340 -17.21 22.26 28.48
N GLU A 341 -18.12 21.36 28.81
CA GLU A 341 -19.37 21.69 29.59
C GLU A 341 -19.10 21.77 31.09
N GLU A 342 -18.11 21.08 31.64
CA GLU A 342 -17.69 21.19 33.07
C GLU A 342 -16.78 22.40 33.33
N SER A 343 -16.28 23.07 32.29
CA SER A 343 -15.39 24.25 32.40
C SER A 343 -16.08 25.57 31.97
N ALA A 344 -17.35 25.54 31.61
CA ALA A 344 -18.19 26.69 31.29
C ALA A 344 -19.25 26.92 32.39
#